data_b0eabc525e376a1af4e411688dd5f212
#
_entry.id   b0eabc525e376a1af4e411688dd5f212
#
_cell.length_a   1.000
_cell.length_b   1.000
_cell.length_c   1.000
_cell.angle_alpha   90.00
_cell.angle_beta   90.00
_cell.angle_gamma   90.00
#
_symmetry.space_group_name_H-M   'P 1'
#
loop_
_entity.id
_entity.type
_entity.pdbx_description
1 polymer ?
#
loop_
_entity_poly.entity_id
_entity_poly.type
_entity_poly.pdbx_seq_one_letter_code
_entity_poly.pdbx_strand_id
1 'polypeptide(L)'
;VLLIDQVFKQPDWSRELRRCYDNYPQLQIVFTGSSVMRLKEENPELNGIVKSYNLRGFSFREYLNLQTGQQFEPYTLKDIQDHHEEITHAILSKVSPMKHFQDYIHHGFYPFFLEHRNYSENLLKTMNMMTEVDILLIKQIDLKYLTKIKKLFYLLALEGPKAPNISNLAKE
;
A
#
# COMPACT_ATOMS: atom_id res chain seq x y z
N VAL A 1 -16.64 -16.63 -10.62
CA VAL A 1 -15.51 -15.81 -10.14
C VAL A 1 -14.88 -16.51 -8.95
N LEU A 2 -13.57 -16.64 -8.95
CA LEU A 2 -12.77 -17.16 -7.84
C LEU A 2 -12.03 -16.00 -7.19
N LEU A 3 -12.19 -15.81 -5.88
CA LEU A 3 -11.51 -14.77 -5.09
C LEU A 3 -10.53 -15.46 -4.14
N ILE A 4 -9.27 -15.08 -4.20
CA ILE A 4 -8.21 -15.67 -3.37
C ILE A 4 -7.45 -14.55 -2.67
N ASP A 5 -7.43 -14.58 -1.35
CA ASP A 5 -6.68 -13.61 -0.55
C ASP A 5 -5.33 -14.17 -0.11
N GLN A 6 -4.29 -13.35 -0.22
CA GLN A 6 -2.92 -13.66 0.20
C GLN A 6 -2.37 -14.97 -0.40
N VAL A 7 -2.36 -15.06 -1.73
CA VAL A 7 -1.95 -16.27 -2.48
C VAL A 7 -0.59 -16.85 -2.07
N PHE A 8 0.35 -16.01 -1.63
CA PHE A 8 1.70 -16.41 -1.23
C PHE A 8 1.76 -17.39 -0.04
N LYS A 9 0.66 -17.56 0.67
CA LYS A 9 0.56 -18.55 1.76
C LYS A 9 0.53 -19.99 1.26
N GLN A 10 0.18 -20.18 -0.01
CA GLN A 10 0.19 -21.49 -0.66
C GLN A 10 1.47 -21.67 -1.45
N PRO A 11 2.27 -22.71 -1.20
CA PRO A 11 3.37 -23.08 -2.09
C PRO A 11 2.91 -23.30 -3.53
N ASP A 12 3.76 -22.95 -4.51
CA ASP A 12 3.46 -23.10 -5.95
C ASP A 12 2.17 -22.43 -6.46
N TRP A 13 1.65 -21.46 -5.71
CA TRP A 13 0.37 -20.79 -6.01
C TRP A 13 0.28 -20.24 -7.44
N SER A 14 1.35 -19.70 -7.96
CA SER A 14 1.38 -19.10 -9.31
C SER A 14 1.20 -20.16 -10.40
N ARG A 15 1.81 -21.32 -10.22
CA ARG A 15 1.67 -22.46 -11.12
C ARG A 15 0.25 -23.04 -11.06
N GLU A 16 -0.33 -23.12 -9.88
CA GLU A 16 -1.73 -23.58 -9.73
C GLU A 16 -2.72 -22.57 -10.35
N LEU A 17 -2.50 -21.27 -10.19
CA LEU A 17 -3.31 -20.26 -10.88
C LEU A 17 -3.21 -20.37 -12.40
N ARG A 18 -2.01 -20.62 -12.93
CA ARG A 18 -1.80 -20.86 -14.36
C ARG A 18 -2.59 -22.09 -14.83
N ARG A 19 -2.54 -23.19 -14.08
CA ARG A 19 -3.32 -24.41 -14.41
C ARG A 19 -4.83 -24.13 -14.37
N CYS A 20 -5.31 -23.38 -13.40
CA CYS A 20 -6.72 -22.98 -13.34
C CYS A 20 -7.11 -22.13 -14.56
N TYR A 21 -6.29 -21.17 -14.95
CA TYR A 21 -6.54 -20.33 -16.10
C TYR A 21 -6.61 -21.14 -17.41
N ASP A 22 -5.68 -22.07 -17.59
CA ASP A 22 -5.61 -22.89 -18.81
C ASP A 22 -6.77 -23.90 -18.91
N ASN A 23 -7.19 -24.50 -17.76
CA ASN A 23 -8.21 -25.55 -17.75
C ASN A 23 -9.64 -24.99 -17.67
N TYR A 24 -9.83 -23.75 -17.20
CA TYR A 24 -11.15 -23.17 -16.99
C TYR A 24 -11.26 -21.78 -17.64
N PRO A 25 -11.35 -21.68 -18.98
CA PRO A 25 -11.32 -20.39 -19.71
C PRO A 25 -12.43 -19.40 -19.29
N GLN A 26 -13.54 -19.91 -18.73
CA GLN A 26 -14.66 -19.08 -18.27
C GLN A 26 -14.49 -18.60 -16.81
N LEU A 27 -13.44 -19.07 -16.12
CA LEU A 27 -13.22 -18.73 -14.72
C LEU A 27 -12.49 -17.38 -14.64
N GLN A 28 -13.14 -16.39 -14.05
CA GLN A 28 -12.50 -15.14 -13.66
C GLN A 28 -11.85 -15.31 -12.30
N ILE A 29 -10.54 -15.07 -12.22
CA ILE A 29 -9.77 -15.21 -11.00
C ILE A 29 -9.30 -13.82 -10.56
N VAL A 30 -9.62 -13.45 -9.32
CA VAL A 30 -9.10 -12.24 -8.64
C VAL A 30 -8.33 -12.71 -7.42
N PHE A 31 -7.11 -12.28 -7.28
CA PHE A 31 -6.29 -12.66 -6.14
C PHE A 31 -5.51 -11.47 -5.58
N THR A 32 -5.20 -11.54 -4.30
CA THR A 32 -4.37 -10.54 -3.61
C THR A 32 -3.02 -11.12 -3.22
N GLY A 33 -2.04 -10.24 -3.12
CA GLY A 33 -0.72 -10.55 -2.62
C GLY A 33 -0.17 -9.41 -1.78
N SER A 34 0.91 -9.67 -1.06
CA SER A 34 1.62 -8.63 -0.32
C SER A 34 2.36 -7.67 -1.26
N SER A 35 2.50 -6.40 -0.85
CA SER A 35 3.31 -5.40 -1.55
C SER A 35 4.79 -5.79 -1.69
N VAL A 36 5.27 -6.72 -0.86
CA VAL A 36 6.64 -7.27 -0.91
C VAL A 36 6.84 -8.21 -2.10
N MET A 37 5.73 -8.73 -2.67
CA MET A 37 5.79 -9.65 -3.81
C MET A 37 6.06 -8.89 -5.11
N ARG A 38 7.01 -9.38 -5.88
CA ARG A 38 7.24 -8.99 -7.27
C ARG A 38 6.48 -9.93 -8.19
N LEU A 39 5.15 -9.76 -8.27
CA LEU A 39 4.22 -10.70 -8.88
C LEU A 39 4.64 -11.19 -10.27
N LYS A 40 5.09 -10.29 -11.15
CA LYS A 40 5.46 -10.65 -12.53
C LYS A 40 6.90 -11.12 -12.66
N GLU A 41 7.82 -10.53 -11.90
CA GLU A 41 9.25 -10.78 -11.99
C GLU A 41 9.62 -12.14 -11.40
N GLU A 42 8.96 -12.51 -10.29
CA GLU A 42 9.22 -13.76 -9.57
C GLU A 42 8.32 -14.93 -10.01
N ASN A 43 7.32 -14.69 -10.88
CA ASN A 43 6.36 -15.69 -11.35
C ASN A 43 6.14 -15.59 -12.86
N PRO A 44 7.12 -16.03 -13.67
CA PRO A 44 7.06 -15.92 -15.12
C PRO A 44 5.88 -16.63 -15.77
N GLU A 45 5.32 -17.66 -15.12
CA GLU A 45 4.15 -18.39 -15.59
C GLU A 45 2.87 -17.54 -15.64
N LEU A 46 2.84 -16.43 -14.90
CA LEU A 46 1.71 -15.49 -14.91
C LEU A 46 1.84 -14.40 -15.99
N ASN A 47 2.97 -14.35 -16.69
CA ASN A 47 3.18 -13.35 -17.72
C ASN A 47 2.15 -13.49 -18.84
N GLY A 48 1.60 -12.35 -19.25
CA GLY A 48 0.61 -12.25 -20.33
C GLY A 48 -0.82 -12.62 -19.96
N ILE A 49 -1.07 -13.21 -18.78
CA ILE A 49 -2.41 -13.61 -18.35
C ILE A 49 -2.95 -12.81 -17.15
N VAL A 50 -2.09 -12.05 -16.46
CA VAL A 50 -2.47 -11.29 -15.26
C VAL A 50 -2.39 -9.79 -15.49
N LYS A 51 -3.46 -9.09 -15.09
CA LYS A 51 -3.49 -7.63 -14.97
C LYS A 51 -3.28 -7.25 -13.51
N SER A 52 -2.18 -6.59 -13.21
CA SER A 52 -1.85 -6.17 -11.84
C SER A 52 -2.38 -4.77 -11.53
N TYR A 53 -2.92 -4.61 -10.35
CA TYR A 53 -3.33 -3.33 -9.78
C TYR A 53 -2.63 -3.13 -8.44
N ASN A 54 -2.11 -1.92 -8.21
CA ASN A 54 -1.56 -1.55 -6.92
C ASN A 54 -2.61 -0.80 -6.11
N LEU A 55 -3.06 -1.39 -5.01
CA LEU A 55 -3.88 -0.70 -4.04
C LEU A 55 -2.97 0.14 -3.13
N ARG A 56 -3.00 1.44 -3.30
CA ARG A 56 -2.24 2.39 -2.47
C ARG A 56 -3.11 2.87 -1.32
N GLY A 57 -2.48 3.46 -0.29
CA GLY A 57 -3.20 4.20 0.71
C GLY A 57 -3.93 5.42 0.12
N PHE A 58 -4.83 6.02 0.89
CA PHE A 58 -5.60 7.18 0.45
C PHE A 58 -4.68 8.37 0.13
N SER A 59 -4.94 9.02 -0.98
CA SER A 59 -4.44 10.36 -1.22
C SER A 59 -5.14 11.37 -0.30
N PHE A 60 -4.55 12.54 -0.09
CA PHE A 60 -5.20 13.60 0.70
C PHE A 60 -6.57 13.98 0.13
N ARG A 61 -6.71 14.01 -1.19
CA ARG A 61 -7.99 14.28 -1.85
C ARG A 61 -9.06 13.23 -1.50
N GLU A 62 -8.72 11.95 -1.56
CA GLU A 62 -9.64 10.86 -1.22
C GLU A 62 -10.01 10.89 0.26
N TYR A 63 -9.03 11.12 1.14
CA TYR A 63 -9.27 11.32 2.56
C TYR A 63 -10.22 12.50 2.80
N LEU A 64 -9.98 13.64 2.16
CA LEU A 64 -10.81 14.83 2.29
C LEU A 64 -12.23 14.58 1.81
N ASN A 65 -12.41 13.88 0.69
CA ASN A 65 -13.73 13.48 0.18
C ASN A 65 -14.49 12.64 1.21
N LEU A 66 -13.83 11.67 1.82
CA LEU A 66 -14.44 10.81 2.85
C LEU A 66 -14.80 11.58 4.12
N GLN A 67 -13.91 12.46 4.59
CA GLN A 67 -14.12 13.23 5.84
C GLN A 67 -15.21 14.30 5.70
N THR A 68 -15.37 14.89 4.52
CA THR A 68 -16.26 16.04 4.30
C THR A 68 -17.52 15.70 3.51
N GLY A 69 -17.62 14.46 3.01
CA GLY A 69 -18.72 14.06 2.13
C GLY A 69 -18.69 14.72 0.75
N GLN A 70 -17.57 15.38 0.40
CA GLN A 70 -17.38 15.99 -0.91
C GLN A 70 -16.92 14.96 -1.95
N GLN A 71 -16.98 15.35 -3.22
CA GLN A 71 -16.49 14.54 -4.35
C GLN A 71 -15.58 15.42 -5.22
N PHE A 72 -14.39 15.73 -4.72
CA PHE A 72 -13.40 16.45 -5.50
C PHE A 72 -12.77 15.51 -6.52
N GLU A 73 -12.82 15.92 -7.78
CA GLU A 73 -12.21 15.19 -8.89
C GLU A 73 -10.67 15.40 -8.91
N PRO A 74 -9.91 14.47 -9.49
CA PRO A 74 -8.50 14.67 -9.75
C PRO A 74 -8.29 15.70 -10.87
N TYR A 75 -7.29 16.57 -10.69
CA TYR A 75 -6.86 17.52 -11.71
C TYR A 75 -5.51 17.06 -12.27
N THR A 76 -5.31 17.25 -13.57
CA THR A 76 -4.01 17.06 -14.20
C THR A 76 -3.07 18.22 -13.86
N LEU A 77 -1.76 18.01 -14.03
CA LEU A 77 -0.81 19.11 -13.86
C LEU A 77 -1.14 20.31 -14.78
N LYS A 78 -1.60 20.02 -16.00
CA LYS A 78 -1.99 21.05 -16.95
C LYS A 78 -3.21 21.84 -16.45
N ASP A 79 -4.24 21.16 -15.95
CA ASP A 79 -5.42 21.83 -15.39
C ASP A 79 -5.03 22.78 -14.25
N ILE A 80 -4.10 22.32 -13.37
CA ILE A 80 -3.61 23.15 -12.26
C ILE A 80 -2.81 24.35 -12.76
N GLN A 81 -1.98 24.20 -13.80
CA GLN A 81 -1.20 25.31 -14.36
C GLN A 81 -2.09 26.34 -15.04
N ASP A 82 -3.09 25.90 -15.79
CA ASP A 82 -3.92 26.77 -16.60
C ASP A 82 -5.08 27.41 -15.78
N HIS A 83 -5.59 26.72 -14.74
CA HIS A 83 -6.81 27.09 -14.01
C HIS A 83 -6.67 27.06 -12.48
N HIS A 84 -5.47 27.25 -11.90
CA HIS A 84 -5.23 27.08 -10.46
C HIS A 84 -6.12 27.97 -9.58
N GLU A 85 -6.40 29.20 -9.99
CA GLU A 85 -7.21 30.13 -9.22
C GLU A 85 -8.67 29.67 -9.14
N GLU A 86 -9.26 29.25 -10.25
CA GLU A 86 -10.61 28.73 -10.33
C GLU A 86 -10.77 27.45 -9.52
N ILE A 87 -9.81 26.52 -9.67
CA ILE A 87 -9.78 25.26 -8.93
C ILE A 87 -9.67 25.54 -7.42
N THR A 88 -8.76 26.42 -7.04
CA THR A 88 -8.54 26.80 -5.64
C THR A 88 -9.81 27.41 -5.04
N HIS A 89 -10.45 28.34 -5.73
CA HIS A 89 -11.69 28.96 -5.29
C HIS A 89 -12.82 27.92 -5.15
N ALA A 90 -12.95 27.01 -6.12
CA ALA A 90 -13.96 25.95 -6.08
C ALA A 90 -13.79 24.99 -4.89
N ILE A 91 -12.54 24.69 -4.51
CA ILE A 91 -12.25 23.85 -3.35
C ILE A 91 -12.46 24.62 -2.05
N LEU A 92 -11.87 25.82 -1.94
CA LEU A 92 -11.90 26.62 -0.70
C LEU A 92 -13.30 27.14 -0.34
N SER A 93 -14.20 27.29 -1.33
CA SER A 93 -15.59 27.62 -1.06
C SER A 93 -16.37 26.50 -0.36
N LYS A 94 -15.89 25.26 -0.44
CA LYS A 94 -16.55 24.07 0.13
C LYS A 94 -15.90 23.58 1.42
N VAL A 95 -14.56 23.63 1.49
CA VAL A 95 -13.80 23.10 2.62
C VAL A 95 -12.55 23.94 2.90
N SER A 96 -12.01 23.81 4.09
CA SER A 96 -10.68 24.31 4.46
C SER A 96 -9.67 23.15 4.51
N PRO A 97 -8.98 22.81 3.41
CA PRO A 97 -8.18 21.60 3.33
C PRO A 97 -7.10 21.52 4.44
N MET A 98 -6.46 22.64 4.74
CA MET A 98 -5.38 22.69 5.72
C MET A 98 -5.81 22.31 7.14
N LYS A 99 -7.09 22.45 7.49
CA LYS A 99 -7.62 21.98 8.79
C LYS A 99 -7.61 20.45 8.91
N HIS A 100 -7.69 19.75 7.78
CA HIS A 100 -7.70 18.29 7.71
C HIS A 100 -6.31 17.71 7.39
N PHE A 101 -5.36 18.55 7.00
CA PHE A 101 -4.06 18.06 6.52
C PHE A 101 -3.21 17.42 7.62
N GLN A 102 -3.25 17.99 8.83
CA GLN A 102 -2.55 17.42 9.98
C GLN A 102 -3.08 16.03 10.34
N ASP A 103 -4.39 15.88 10.36
CA ASP A 103 -5.05 14.59 10.64
C ASP A 103 -4.73 13.56 9.56
N TYR A 104 -4.72 13.99 8.29
CA TYR A 104 -4.31 13.14 7.18
C TYR A 104 -2.87 12.64 7.34
N ILE A 105 -1.92 13.52 7.64
CA ILE A 105 -0.52 13.12 7.89
C ILE A 105 -0.41 12.14 9.05
N HIS A 106 -1.21 12.34 10.10
CA HIS A 106 -1.19 11.48 11.28
C HIS A 106 -1.81 10.10 11.01
N HIS A 107 -2.99 10.04 10.38
CA HIS A 107 -3.74 8.78 10.27
C HIS A 107 -4.53 8.58 8.96
N GLY A 108 -4.53 9.54 8.03
CA GLY A 108 -5.40 9.50 6.86
C GLY A 108 -4.93 8.59 5.71
N PHE A 109 -3.69 8.11 5.75
CA PHE A 109 -3.13 7.32 4.65
C PHE A 109 -3.70 5.90 4.59
N TYR A 110 -3.84 5.23 5.73
CA TYR A 110 -4.39 3.87 5.80
C TYR A 110 -5.88 3.88 6.17
N PRO A 111 -6.70 2.96 5.62
CA PRO A 111 -8.14 2.94 5.87
C PRO A 111 -8.55 2.64 7.31
N PHE A 112 -7.62 2.30 8.20
CA PHE A 112 -7.87 2.04 9.63
C PHE A 112 -8.58 3.19 10.35
N PHE A 113 -8.43 4.44 9.88
CA PHE A 113 -9.12 5.58 10.46
C PHE A 113 -10.65 5.49 10.32
N LEU A 114 -11.15 4.74 9.33
CA LEU A 114 -12.58 4.52 9.14
C LEU A 114 -13.19 3.63 10.23
N GLU A 115 -12.38 2.83 10.90
CA GLU A 115 -12.84 1.92 11.95
C GLU A 115 -13.05 2.62 13.30
N HIS A 116 -12.71 3.91 13.42
CA HIS A 116 -12.80 4.73 14.65
C HIS A 116 -12.13 4.08 15.88
N ARG A 117 -11.20 3.16 15.66
CA ARG A 117 -10.45 2.43 16.68
C ARG A 117 -8.97 2.79 16.60
N ASN A 118 -8.26 2.53 17.69
CA ASN A 118 -6.83 2.78 17.88
C ASN A 118 -5.99 2.64 16.60
N TYR A 119 -5.91 3.71 15.80
CA TYR A 119 -5.16 3.73 14.54
C TYR A 119 -3.71 3.26 14.72
N SER A 120 -3.02 3.79 15.74
CA SER A 120 -1.62 3.44 16.02
C SER A 120 -1.45 1.96 16.36
N GLU A 121 -2.39 1.35 17.07
CA GLU A 121 -2.36 -0.07 17.37
C GLU A 121 -2.57 -0.93 16.13
N ASN A 122 -3.51 -0.57 15.26
CA ASN A 122 -3.77 -1.27 14.01
C ASN A 122 -2.58 -1.12 13.04
N LEU A 123 -1.97 0.05 12.97
CA LEU A 123 -0.76 0.26 12.20
C LEU A 123 0.39 -0.62 12.70
N LEU A 124 0.62 -0.65 14.00
CA LEU A 124 1.68 -1.48 14.60
C LEU A 124 1.42 -2.97 14.38
N LYS A 125 0.18 -3.44 14.54
CA LYS A 125 -0.20 -4.82 14.22
C LYS A 125 0.08 -5.17 12.76
N THR A 126 -0.25 -4.28 11.82
CA THR A 126 0.01 -4.48 10.39
C THR A 126 1.50 -4.53 10.11
N MET A 127 2.28 -3.61 10.68
CA MET A 127 3.74 -3.61 10.54
C MET A 127 4.37 -4.90 11.10
N ASN A 128 3.91 -5.36 12.26
CA ASN A 128 4.39 -6.62 12.83
C ASN A 128 4.02 -7.80 11.94
N MET A 129 2.78 -7.88 11.45
CA MET A 129 2.36 -8.93 10.53
C MET A 129 3.21 -8.95 9.26
N MET A 130 3.46 -7.79 8.64
CA MET A 130 4.31 -7.69 7.45
C MET A 130 5.75 -8.11 7.72
N THR A 131 6.31 -7.78 8.88
CA THR A 131 7.70 -8.12 9.21
C THR A 131 7.87 -9.56 9.67
N GLU A 132 6.94 -10.06 10.47
CA GLU A 132 7.05 -11.39 11.13
C GLU A 132 6.48 -12.51 10.27
N VAL A 133 5.59 -12.19 9.33
CA VAL A 133 4.95 -13.18 8.47
C VAL A 133 5.32 -12.96 7.01
N ASP A 134 4.94 -11.84 6.43
CA ASP A 134 5.06 -11.63 4.97
C ASP A 134 6.52 -11.62 4.52
N ILE A 135 7.38 -10.83 5.17
CA ILE A 135 8.80 -10.72 4.77
C ILE A 135 9.51 -12.05 4.97
N LEU A 136 9.28 -12.72 6.08
CA LEU A 136 9.94 -13.99 6.37
C LEU A 136 9.49 -15.09 5.41
N LEU A 137 8.19 -15.20 5.13
CA LEU A 137 7.66 -16.21 4.21
C LEU A 137 8.05 -15.94 2.76
N ILE A 138 7.85 -14.70 2.29
CA ILE A 138 8.06 -14.35 0.88
C ILE A 138 9.54 -14.32 0.51
N LYS A 139 10.39 -13.77 1.40
CA LYS A 139 11.84 -13.64 1.15
C LYS A 139 12.67 -14.73 1.78
N GLN A 140 12.05 -15.70 2.47
CA GLN A 140 12.73 -16.82 3.14
C GLN A 140 13.87 -16.37 4.06
N ILE A 141 13.65 -15.26 4.77
CA ILE A 141 14.63 -14.69 5.71
C ILE A 141 14.55 -15.46 7.02
N ASP A 142 15.71 -15.82 7.57
CA ASP A 142 15.82 -16.50 8.87
C ASP A 142 15.30 -15.60 10.01
N LEU A 143 14.50 -16.16 10.91
CA LEU A 143 13.94 -15.51 12.10
C LEU A 143 14.97 -14.76 12.95
N LYS A 144 16.23 -15.21 12.96
CA LYS A 144 17.33 -14.52 13.68
C LYS A 144 17.54 -13.07 13.24
N TYR A 145 17.11 -12.72 12.02
CA TYR A 145 17.22 -11.34 11.50
C TYR A 145 16.04 -10.45 11.86
N LEU A 146 14.95 -10.98 12.43
CA LEU A 146 13.75 -10.23 12.74
C LEU A 146 14.02 -8.99 13.60
N THR A 147 14.80 -9.15 14.66
CA THR A 147 15.18 -8.03 15.55
C THR A 147 15.95 -6.95 14.80
N LYS A 148 16.85 -7.34 13.89
CA LYS A 148 17.59 -6.37 13.05
C LYS A 148 16.69 -5.65 12.07
N ILE A 149 15.70 -6.35 11.49
CA ILE A 149 14.71 -5.74 10.59
C ILE A 149 13.88 -4.70 11.35
N LYS A 150 13.40 -5.04 12.55
CA LYS A 150 12.65 -4.09 13.40
C LYS A 150 13.50 -2.88 13.80
N LYS A 151 14.76 -3.10 14.16
CA LYS A 151 15.73 -2.02 14.45
C LYS A 151 15.92 -1.12 13.22
N LEU A 152 16.08 -1.71 12.04
CA LEU A 152 16.22 -0.96 10.78
C LEU A 152 15.02 -0.07 10.53
N PHE A 153 13.79 -0.56 10.69
CA PHE A 153 12.58 0.28 10.54
C PHE A 153 12.55 1.43 11.54
N TYR A 154 12.94 1.18 12.78
CA TYR A 154 13.03 2.23 13.81
C TYR A 154 14.04 3.31 13.42
N LEU A 155 15.23 2.93 12.98
CA LEU A 155 16.28 3.87 12.54
C LEU A 155 15.83 4.69 11.33
N LEU A 156 15.21 4.05 10.33
CA LEU A 156 14.68 4.75 9.16
C LEU A 156 13.58 5.75 9.54
N ALA A 157 12.74 5.41 10.51
CA ALA A 157 11.70 6.30 11.00
C ALA A 157 12.27 7.52 11.75
N LEU A 158 13.37 7.36 12.48
CA LEU A 158 14.06 8.45 13.17
C LEU A 158 14.76 9.41 12.21
N GLU A 159 15.42 8.85 11.18
CA GLU A 159 16.15 9.68 10.21
C GLU A 159 15.25 10.41 9.22
N GLY A 160 14.00 9.98 9.06
CA GLY A 160 12.97 10.43 8.08
C GLY A 160 13.26 11.74 7.44
N PRO A 161 12.81 12.32 6.46
CA PRO A 161 12.72 11.98 5.04
C PRO A 161 14.07 11.99 4.28
N LYS A 162 15.20 11.77 4.95
CA LYS A 162 16.53 11.73 4.33
C LYS A 162 16.81 10.37 3.71
N ALA A 163 17.55 10.36 2.61
CA ALA A 163 18.06 9.11 2.05
C ALA A 163 19.03 8.45 3.04
N PRO A 164 18.78 7.22 3.47
CA PRO A 164 19.62 6.56 4.47
C PRO A 164 21.01 6.25 3.93
N ASN A 165 22.04 6.41 4.75
CA ASN A 165 23.38 5.97 4.42
C ASN A 165 23.54 4.51 4.83
N ILE A 166 23.57 3.59 3.85
CA ILE A 166 23.63 2.15 4.07
C ILE A 166 24.87 1.75 4.89
N SER A 167 26.03 2.39 4.66
CA SER A 167 27.26 2.09 5.39
C SER A 167 27.20 2.48 6.87
N ASN A 168 26.46 3.52 7.21
CA ASN A 168 26.24 3.92 8.59
C ASN A 168 25.22 2.99 9.27
N LEU A 169 24.11 2.69 8.61
CA LEU A 169 23.11 1.75 9.12
C LEU A 169 23.66 0.35 9.39
N ALA A 170 24.65 -0.09 8.59
CA ALA A 170 25.26 -1.39 8.77
C ALA A 170 26.19 -1.49 10.00
N LYS A 171 26.58 -0.37 10.60
CA LYS A 171 27.43 -0.32 11.81
C LYS A 171 26.64 -0.30 13.10
N GLU A 172 25.35 0.01 13.05
CA GLU A 172 24.41 0.07 14.17
C GLU A 172 23.65 -1.25 14.38
#